data_ba7753017323e7fe88beb30bedf50c30
#
_entry.id   ba7753017323e7fe88beb30bedf50c30
#
_cell.length_a   1.000
_cell.length_b   1.000
_cell.length_c   1.000
_cell.angle_alpha   90.00
_cell.angle_beta   90.00
_cell.angle_gamma   90.00
#
_symmetry.space_group_name_H-M   'P 1'
#
loop_
_entity.id
_entity.type
_entity.pdbx_description
1 polymer ?
#
loop_
_entity_poly.entity_id
_entity_poly.type
_entity_poly.pdbx_seq_one_letter_code
_entity_poly.pdbx_strand_id
1 'polypeptide(L)'
;ISYCMNPSIVCEKTRSFLLASLTLGSSFERINQLNFNSVNNSLVIEHTLPTQKQRKPIIKLLTPTKTTFFIELPYDITANLLNDLDDSTSDKISKLLSTINKKHGTRLTTTKISSYLRFLLKKESIDPTIIALIQGETAKTNPELSYTHLSDLDVKQTYYRFLSYLEHLCSKTTKIQFKCQINVREKSKIGSPLVMSDEVMSAFFKTLEINISAMSGSSSPQRHNLVTYYVLFTLAISSGYRPVTGWLGKITDYNLLNLSLWISDKEILQSETGRLIILPKIALRILKRYLQYLKAGAVDASRVNLDISARYQQAITGEQHLFFFITDDAIEEVTPSTMAAHFD
;
A
#
# COMPACT_ATOMS: atom_id res chain seq x y z
N ILE A 1 -16.86 -7.92 -26.53
CA ILE A 1 -16.15 -9.21 -26.45
C ILE A 1 -16.77 -10.17 -27.47
N SER A 2 -18.05 -10.50 -27.39
CA SER A 2 -18.72 -11.47 -28.31
C SER A 2 -18.46 -11.19 -29.79
N TYR A 3 -18.44 -9.93 -30.19
CA TYR A 3 -18.15 -9.53 -31.55
C TYR A 3 -16.69 -9.82 -31.95
N CYS A 4 -15.75 -9.60 -31.02
CA CYS A 4 -14.35 -9.88 -31.23
C CYS A 4 -14.03 -11.39 -31.34
N MET A 5 -14.89 -12.24 -30.74
CA MET A 5 -14.70 -13.70 -30.77
C MET A 5 -15.18 -14.36 -32.04
N ASN A 6 -15.78 -13.63 -32.97
CA ASN A 6 -16.18 -14.19 -34.25
C ASN A 6 -15.00 -14.20 -35.23
N PRO A 7 -14.43 -15.38 -35.58
CA PRO A 7 -13.23 -15.48 -36.40
C PRO A 7 -13.45 -15.01 -37.84
N SER A 8 -14.69 -15.01 -38.33
CA SER A 8 -15.02 -14.52 -39.69
C SER A 8 -15.02 -12.98 -39.76
N ILE A 9 -15.01 -12.26 -38.64
CA ILE A 9 -15.11 -10.81 -38.60
C ILE A 9 -13.78 -10.17 -38.20
N VAL A 10 -13.00 -10.82 -37.33
CA VAL A 10 -11.82 -10.26 -36.69
C VAL A 10 -10.66 -11.23 -36.79
N CYS A 11 -9.53 -10.76 -37.33
CA CYS A 11 -8.34 -11.58 -37.38
C CYS A 11 -7.81 -11.83 -35.95
N GLU A 12 -7.14 -12.97 -35.76
CA GLU A 12 -6.68 -13.43 -34.45
C GLU A 12 -5.79 -12.41 -33.73
N LYS A 13 -4.87 -11.78 -34.44
CA LYS A 13 -3.97 -10.76 -33.89
C LYS A 13 -4.76 -9.57 -33.33
N THR A 14 -5.68 -9.00 -34.11
CA THR A 14 -6.56 -7.90 -33.68
C THR A 14 -7.39 -8.28 -32.43
N ARG A 15 -7.92 -9.52 -32.43
CA ARG A 15 -8.66 -10.07 -31.30
C ARG A 15 -7.80 -10.15 -30.05
N SER A 16 -6.61 -10.74 -30.15
CA SER A 16 -5.70 -10.89 -28.99
C SER A 16 -5.29 -9.56 -28.39
N PHE A 17 -4.97 -8.55 -29.19
CA PHE A 17 -4.65 -7.21 -28.67
C PHE A 17 -5.84 -6.52 -28.00
N LEU A 18 -7.03 -6.60 -28.56
CA LEU A 18 -8.24 -6.04 -27.93
C LEU A 18 -8.58 -6.74 -26.61
N LEU A 19 -8.49 -8.07 -26.57
CA LEU A 19 -8.75 -8.82 -25.34
C LEU A 19 -7.65 -8.57 -24.30
N ALA A 20 -6.39 -8.51 -24.69
CA ALA A 20 -5.29 -8.16 -23.78
C ALA A 20 -5.48 -6.75 -23.21
N SER A 21 -5.82 -5.76 -24.05
CA SER A 21 -6.09 -4.41 -23.56
C SER A 21 -7.25 -4.36 -22.58
N LEU A 22 -8.30 -5.11 -22.80
CA LEU A 22 -9.44 -5.20 -21.89
C LEU A 22 -9.08 -5.91 -20.59
N THR A 23 -8.39 -7.05 -20.68
CA THR A 23 -8.11 -7.91 -19.50
C THR A 23 -6.97 -7.37 -18.65
N LEU A 24 -5.96 -6.74 -19.24
CA LEU A 24 -4.86 -6.10 -18.51
C LEU A 24 -5.13 -4.64 -18.15
N GLY A 25 -6.13 -4.02 -18.77
CA GLY A 25 -6.39 -2.60 -18.58
C GLY A 25 -5.24 -1.71 -19.06
N SER A 26 -4.50 -2.14 -20.09
CA SER A 26 -3.32 -1.45 -20.60
C SER A 26 -3.52 -1.01 -22.05
N SER A 27 -2.84 0.11 -22.43
CA SER A 27 -2.84 0.56 -23.84
C SER A 27 -2.06 -0.43 -24.71
N PHE A 28 -2.27 -0.36 -26.02
CA PHE A 28 -1.57 -1.26 -26.97
C PHE A 28 -0.06 -1.03 -26.97
N GLU A 29 0.38 0.22 -26.90
CA GLU A 29 1.79 0.57 -26.83
C GLU A 29 2.46 -0.04 -25.61
N ARG A 30 1.73 -0.05 -24.49
CA ARG A 30 2.22 -0.62 -23.25
C ARG A 30 2.23 -2.15 -23.29
N ILE A 31 1.24 -2.78 -23.90
CA ILE A 31 1.22 -4.23 -24.09
C ILE A 31 2.47 -4.69 -24.85
N ASN A 32 2.88 -3.95 -25.89
CA ASN A 32 4.11 -4.24 -26.62
C ASN A 32 5.40 -4.10 -25.79
N GLN A 33 5.37 -3.33 -24.71
CA GLN A 33 6.54 -3.12 -23.83
C GLN A 33 6.59 -4.13 -22.68
N LEU A 34 5.55 -4.95 -22.49
CA LEU A 34 5.52 -5.96 -21.44
C LEU A 34 6.41 -7.16 -21.82
N ASN A 35 7.12 -7.67 -20.83
CA ASN A 35 7.88 -8.89 -20.98
C ASN A 35 6.95 -10.10 -20.85
N PHE A 36 6.80 -10.86 -21.94
CA PHE A 36 6.02 -12.09 -21.96
C PHE A 36 6.95 -13.30 -21.92
N ASN A 37 6.83 -14.11 -20.88
CA ASN A 37 7.58 -15.37 -20.74
C ASN A 37 6.63 -16.56 -20.91
N SER A 38 7.04 -17.57 -21.65
CA SER A 38 6.29 -18.82 -21.76
C SER A 38 6.63 -19.72 -20.58
N VAL A 39 5.65 -19.97 -19.69
CA VAL A 39 5.77 -20.88 -18.57
C VAL A 39 4.63 -21.89 -18.65
N ASN A 40 4.94 -23.18 -18.74
CA ASN A 40 3.95 -24.26 -18.80
C ASN A 40 2.86 -24.07 -19.88
N ASN A 41 3.22 -23.62 -21.07
CA ASN A 41 2.32 -23.28 -22.17
C ASN A 41 1.36 -22.11 -21.91
N SER A 42 1.60 -21.34 -20.87
CA SER A 42 0.88 -20.08 -20.60
C SER A 42 1.84 -18.92 -20.76
N LEU A 43 1.35 -17.78 -21.28
CA LEU A 43 2.10 -16.54 -21.21
C LEU A 43 1.84 -15.87 -19.87
N VAL A 44 2.91 -15.42 -19.24
CA VAL A 44 2.87 -14.69 -18.00
C VAL A 44 3.53 -13.33 -18.17
N ILE A 45 3.01 -12.33 -17.44
CA ILE A 45 3.63 -11.02 -17.38
C ILE A 45 4.56 -11.02 -16.19
N GLU A 46 5.85 -10.78 -16.44
CA GLU A 46 6.83 -10.61 -15.37
C GLU A 46 6.94 -9.13 -15.00
N HIS A 47 6.72 -8.86 -13.71
CA HIS A 47 6.90 -7.52 -13.15
C HIS A 47 8.10 -7.54 -12.21
N THR A 48 9.14 -6.80 -12.58
CA THR A 48 10.28 -6.58 -11.71
C THR A 48 10.05 -5.34 -10.87
N LEU A 49 9.91 -5.52 -9.56
CA LEU A 49 9.78 -4.43 -8.63
C LEU A 49 11.16 -3.90 -8.23
N PRO A 50 11.31 -2.60 -7.93
CA PRO A 50 12.58 -2.03 -7.55
C PRO A 50 13.07 -2.65 -6.25
N THR A 51 14.30 -3.15 -6.23
CA THR A 51 14.94 -3.66 -5.02
C THR A 51 15.66 -2.52 -4.31
N GLN A 52 15.45 -2.42 -3.00
CA GLN A 52 16.23 -1.52 -2.16
C GLN A 52 17.41 -2.30 -1.58
N LYS A 53 18.62 -1.71 -1.66
CA LYS A 53 19.82 -2.28 -1.02
C LYS A 53 19.64 -2.23 0.50
N GLN A 54 19.63 -3.39 1.13
CA GLN A 54 19.48 -3.52 2.58
C GLN A 54 20.83 -3.77 3.24
N ARG A 55 21.02 -3.27 4.45
CA ARG A 55 22.16 -3.62 5.28
C ARG A 55 21.99 -5.07 5.77
N LYS A 56 23.04 -5.88 5.65
CA LYS A 56 23.05 -7.32 6.01
C LYS A 56 22.44 -7.65 7.40
N PRO A 57 22.71 -6.87 8.47
CA PRO A 57 22.14 -7.17 9.80
C PRO A 57 20.62 -7.06 9.83
N ILE A 58 20.04 -6.14 9.05
CA ILE A 58 18.61 -5.82 9.04
C ILE A 58 17.79 -6.89 8.28
N ILE A 59 18.39 -7.55 7.28
CA ILE A 59 17.67 -8.51 6.42
C ILE A 59 16.97 -9.62 7.24
N LYS A 60 17.60 -10.07 8.33
CA LYS A 60 17.03 -11.11 9.19
C LYS A 60 15.77 -10.68 9.96
N LEU A 61 15.56 -9.38 10.08
CA LEU A 61 14.43 -8.77 10.79
C LEU A 61 13.23 -8.50 9.87
N LEU A 62 13.42 -8.66 8.56
CA LEU A 62 12.45 -8.27 7.55
C LEU A 62 11.71 -9.49 6.99
N THR A 63 10.48 -9.25 6.57
CA THR A 63 9.68 -10.27 5.86
C THR A 63 10.28 -10.53 4.48
N PRO A 64 10.60 -11.79 4.13
CA PRO A 64 11.08 -12.12 2.79
C PRO A 64 10.05 -11.71 1.72
N THR A 65 10.52 -10.99 0.69
CA THR A 65 9.69 -10.58 -0.44
C THR A 65 10.30 -11.03 -1.74
N LYS A 66 9.45 -11.36 -2.70
CA LYS A 66 9.85 -11.56 -4.10
C LYS A 66 9.89 -10.20 -4.80
N THR A 67 10.94 -9.96 -5.56
CA THR A 67 11.10 -8.77 -6.40
C THR A 67 10.42 -8.92 -7.76
N THR A 68 10.09 -10.15 -8.13
CA THR A 68 9.40 -10.49 -9.38
C THR A 68 8.14 -11.28 -9.04
N PHE A 69 7.09 -11.04 -9.79
CA PHE A 69 5.88 -11.86 -9.73
C PHE A 69 5.29 -12.01 -11.13
N PHE A 70 4.44 -13.00 -11.28
CA PHE A 70 3.87 -13.36 -12.56
C PHE A 70 2.35 -13.29 -12.50
N ILE A 71 1.75 -12.65 -13.51
CA ILE A 71 0.31 -12.73 -13.78
C ILE A 71 0.13 -13.62 -15.00
N GLU A 72 -0.55 -14.73 -14.79
CA GLU A 72 -0.89 -15.64 -15.88
C GLU A 72 -2.03 -15.06 -16.72
N LEU A 73 -1.81 -14.99 -18.02
CA LEU A 73 -2.83 -14.56 -18.97
C LEU A 73 -3.58 -15.77 -19.52
N PRO A 74 -4.88 -15.62 -19.81
CA PRO A 74 -5.63 -16.67 -20.49
C PRO A 74 -5.01 -17.05 -21.84
N TYR A 75 -4.85 -18.33 -22.07
CA TYR A 75 -4.25 -18.85 -23.30
C TYR A 75 -4.88 -18.31 -24.58
N ASP A 76 -6.20 -18.18 -24.62
CA ASP A 76 -6.94 -17.67 -25.78
C ASP A 76 -6.59 -16.22 -26.16
N ILE A 77 -5.95 -15.48 -25.23
CA ILE A 77 -5.52 -14.10 -25.46
C ILE A 77 -4.10 -14.07 -25.98
N THR A 78 -3.27 -15.02 -25.59
CA THR A 78 -1.81 -14.93 -25.70
C THR A 78 -1.23 -15.47 -26.98
N ALA A 79 -1.95 -16.32 -27.70
CA ALA A 79 -1.44 -17.04 -28.89
C ALA A 79 -0.81 -16.12 -29.96
N ASN A 80 -1.22 -14.86 -30.02
CA ASN A 80 -0.75 -13.89 -31.00
C ASN A 80 -0.16 -12.59 -30.42
N LEU A 81 0.05 -12.52 -29.11
CA LEU A 81 0.63 -11.32 -28.46
C LEU A 81 2.16 -11.25 -28.57
N LEU A 82 2.81 -12.36 -28.93
CA LEU A 82 4.27 -12.42 -29.10
C LEU A 82 4.76 -11.65 -30.36
N ASN A 83 3.84 -11.30 -31.24
CA ASN A 83 4.16 -10.51 -32.43
C ASN A 83 3.83 -9.03 -32.15
N ASP A 84 4.78 -8.15 -32.39
CA ASP A 84 4.61 -6.72 -32.17
C ASP A 84 3.36 -6.15 -32.85
N LEU A 85 2.75 -5.16 -32.24
CA LEU A 85 1.68 -4.40 -32.85
C LEU A 85 2.25 -3.58 -34.01
N ASP A 86 1.77 -3.88 -35.20
CA ASP A 86 2.09 -3.10 -36.41
C ASP A 86 1.01 -2.05 -36.70
N ASP A 87 1.34 -1.05 -37.52
CA ASP A 87 0.41 0.01 -37.92
C ASP A 87 -0.84 -0.57 -38.56
N SER A 88 -0.71 -1.64 -39.32
CA SER A 88 -1.84 -2.30 -40.00
C SER A 88 -2.83 -2.90 -38.98
N THR A 89 -2.37 -3.38 -37.86
CA THR A 89 -3.22 -3.91 -36.78
C THR A 89 -3.93 -2.77 -36.05
N SER A 90 -3.28 -1.65 -35.77
CA SER A 90 -3.87 -0.47 -35.20
C SER A 90 -5.01 0.08 -36.03
N ASP A 91 -4.82 0.18 -37.35
CA ASP A 91 -5.86 0.60 -38.31
C ASP A 91 -7.05 -0.36 -38.33
N LYS A 92 -6.79 -1.66 -38.30
CA LYS A 92 -7.85 -2.69 -38.23
C LYS A 92 -8.67 -2.58 -36.97
N ILE A 93 -8.02 -2.32 -35.82
CA ILE A 93 -8.69 -2.08 -34.57
C ILE A 93 -9.60 -0.84 -34.63
N SER A 94 -9.09 0.25 -35.18
CA SER A 94 -9.85 1.50 -35.31
C SER A 94 -11.07 1.33 -36.21
N LYS A 95 -10.93 0.66 -37.33
CA LYS A 95 -12.02 0.31 -38.26
C LYS A 95 -13.05 -0.60 -37.59
N LEU A 96 -12.61 -1.61 -36.84
CA LEU A 96 -13.46 -2.54 -36.12
C LEU A 96 -14.32 -1.79 -35.05
N LEU A 97 -13.69 -0.95 -34.26
CA LEU A 97 -14.40 -0.14 -33.25
C LEU A 97 -15.41 0.81 -33.89
N SER A 98 -15.06 1.45 -35.01
CA SER A 98 -15.98 2.27 -35.78
C SER A 98 -17.21 1.47 -36.27
N THR A 99 -16.99 0.25 -36.76
CA THR A 99 -18.07 -0.64 -37.21
C THR A 99 -18.99 -1.05 -36.04
N ILE A 100 -18.41 -1.42 -34.90
CA ILE A 100 -19.17 -1.76 -33.69
C ILE A 100 -19.99 -0.57 -33.21
N ASN A 101 -19.38 0.62 -33.16
CA ASN A 101 -20.02 1.85 -32.73
C ASN A 101 -21.23 2.20 -33.63
N LYS A 102 -21.09 2.10 -34.94
CA LYS A 102 -22.20 2.33 -35.87
C LYS A 102 -23.32 1.31 -35.71
N LYS A 103 -22.96 0.03 -35.58
CA LYS A 103 -23.94 -1.06 -35.48
C LYS A 103 -24.75 -1.06 -34.20
N HIS A 104 -24.11 -0.67 -33.07
CA HIS A 104 -24.70 -0.78 -31.75
C HIS A 104 -24.98 0.57 -31.06
N GLY A 105 -24.78 1.68 -31.75
CA GLY A 105 -25.00 3.01 -31.17
C GLY A 105 -24.06 3.35 -29.99
N THR A 106 -22.87 2.73 -29.97
CA THR A 106 -21.91 2.90 -28.86
C THR A 106 -20.84 3.94 -29.19
N ARG A 107 -20.02 4.31 -28.19
CA ARG A 107 -18.87 5.22 -28.34
C ARG A 107 -17.63 4.58 -27.74
N LEU A 108 -17.32 3.33 -28.18
CA LEU A 108 -16.12 2.62 -27.76
C LEU A 108 -14.87 3.25 -28.41
N THR A 109 -13.85 3.42 -27.59
CA THR A 109 -12.50 3.81 -28.00
C THR A 109 -11.49 2.87 -27.39
N THR A 110 -10.27 2.82 -27.91
CA THR A 110 -9.17 2.04 -27.34
C THR A 110 -8.91 2.44 -25.89
N THR A 111 -8.95 3.75 -25.57
CA THR A 111 -8.81 4.28 -24.23
C THR A 111 -9.89 3.78 -23.28
N LYS A 112 -11.16 3.72 -23.72
CA LYS A 112 -12.25 3.19 -22.90
C LYS A 112 -12.09 1.70 -22.62
N ILE A 113 -11.57 0.94 -23.57
CA ILE A 113 -11.29 -0.49 -23.40
C ILE A 113 -10.17 -0.68 -22.40
N SER A 114 -9.04 0.01 -22.56
CA SER A 114 -7.89 -0.10 -21.67
C SER A 114 -8.15 0.45 -20.27
N SER A 115 -9.07 1.40 -20.10
CA SER A 115 -9.41 1.93 -18.77
C SER A 115 -10.48 1.13 -18.03
N TYR A 116 -11.11 0.13 -18.65
CA TYR A 116 -12.27 -0.57 -18.09
C TYR A 116 -11.93 -1.37 -16.82
N LEU A 117 -10.81 -2.09 -16.80
CA LEU A 117 -10.33 -2.80 -15.61
C LEU A 117 -10.16 -1.84 -14.44
N ARG A 118 -9.42 -0.75 -14.65
CA ARG A 118 -9.18 0.27 -13.60
C ARG A 118 -10.49 0.88 -13.10
N PHE A 119 -11.39 1.20 -13.99
CA PHE A 119 -12.70 1.75 -13.63
C PHE A 119 -13.50 0.78 -12.75
N LEU A 120 -13.58 -0.49 -13.15
CA LEU A 120 -14.34 -1.49 -12.40
C LEU A 120 -13.72 -1.78 -11.04
N LEU A 121 -12.42 -2.05 -10.99
CA LEU A 121 -11.73 -2.37 -9.72
C LEU A 121 -11.72 -1.18 -8.75
N LYS A 122 -11.62 0.05 -9.24
CA LYS A 122 -11.81 1.25 -8.39
C LYS A 122 -13.22 1.34 -7.83
N LYS A 123 -14.25 1.02 -8.62
CA LYS A 123 -15.63 0.98 -8.15
C LYS A 123 -15.84 -0.05 -7.04
N GLU A 124 -15.12 -1.16 -7.11
CA GLU A 124 -15.09 -2.21 -6.07
C GLU A 124 -14.17 -1.86 -4.88
N SER A 125 -13.63 -0.62 -4.82
CA SER A 125 -12.73 -0.14 -3.75
C SER A 125 -11.45 -0.99 -3.60
N ILE A 126 -10.96 -1.57 -4.69
CA ILE A 126 -9.70 -2.31 -4.72
C ILE A 126 -8.53 -1.33 -4.61
N ASP A 127 -7.51 -1.74 -3.84
CA ASP A 127 -6.29 -0.97 -3.63
C ASP A 127 -5.67 -0.55 -4.99
N PRO A 128 -5.38 0.74 -5.20
CA PRO A 128 -4.77 1.24 -6.42
C PRO A 128 -3.45 0.55 -6.79
N THR A 129 -2.67 0.11 -5.81
CA THR A 129 -1.39 -0.58 -6.05
C THR A 129 -1.59 -1.99 -6.61
N ILE A 130 -2.64 -2.69 -6.19
CA ILE A 130 -3.04 -3.98 -6.81
C ILE A 130 -3.42 -3.76 -8.28
N ILE A 131 -4.19 -2.72 -8.56
CA ILE A 131 -4.58 -2.37 -9.93
C ILE A 131 -3.36 -2.07 -10.78
N ALA A 132 -2.44 -1.26 -10.24
CA ALA A 132 -1.18 -0.90 -10.91
C ALA A 132 -0.32 -2.13 -11.24
N LEU A 133 -0.21 -3.08 -10.31
CA LEU A 133 0.50 -4.34 -10.53
C LEU A 133 -0.14 -5.18 -11.64
N ILE A 134 -1.46 -5.34 -11.63
CA ILE A 134 -2.18 -6.05 -12.69
C ILE A 134 -1.94 -5.38 -14.06
N GLN A 135 -1.91 -4.06 -14.10
CA GLN A 135 -1.68 -3.30 -15.33
C GLN A 135 -0.21 -3.27 -15.78
N GLY A 136 0.71 -3.87 -15.03
CA GLY A 136 2.14 -3.85 -15.31
C GLY A 136 2.76 -2.46 -15.09
N GLU A 137 2.20 -1.62 -14.22
CA GLU A 137 2.81 -0.33 -13.90
C GLU A 137 4.14 -0.53 -13.18
N THR A 138 5.08 0.35 -13.45
CA THR A 138 6.41 0.34 -12.81
C THR A 138 6.46 1.38 -11.68
N ALA A 139 7.45 1.27 -10.79
CA ALA A 139 7.67 2.28 -9.75
C ALA A 139 7.98 3.68 -10.30
N LYS A 140 8.42 3.79 -11.56
CA LYS A 140 8.61 5.09 -12.23
C LYS A 140 7.28 5.79 -12.53
N THR A 141 6.28 5.01 -12.94
CA THR A 141 4.93 5.52 -13.26
C THR A 141 4.03 5.58 -12.04
N ASN A 142 4.27 4.70 -11.07
CA ASN A 142 3.54 4.64 -9.81
C ASN A 142 4.51 4.46 -8.63
N PRO A 143 4.98 5.54 -8.01
CA PRO A 143 5.94 5.48 -6.90
C PRO A 143 5.46 4.68 -5.69
N GLU A 144 4.14 4.54 -5.49
CA GLU A 144 3.55 3.78 -4.40
C GLU A 144 3.97 2.30 -4.42
N LEU A 145 4.27 1.75 -5.60
CA LEU A 145 4.78 0.39 -5.74
C LEU A 145 6.10 0.14 -4.99
N SER A 146 6.90 1.17 -4.76
CA SER A 146 8.15 1.06 -3.97
C SER A 146 7.91 0.85 -2.47
N TYR A 147 6.71 1.17 -1.99
CA TYR A 147 6.31 1.05 -0.58
C TYR A 147 5.26 -0.05 -0.36
N THR A 148 4.79 -0.64 -1.42
CA THR A 148 3.76 -1.68 -1.38
C THR A 148 4.34 -2.98 -0.82
N HIS A 149 3.58 -3.65 0.05
CA HIS A 149 3.88 -4.99 0.55
C HIS A 149 2.60 -5.81 0.52
N LEU A 150 2.41 -6.59 -0.52
CA LEU A 150 1.18 -7.30 -0.81
C LEU A 150 1.40 -8.81 -0.88
N SER A 151 0.33 -9.55 -0.69
CA SER A 151 0.30 -10.97 -1.01
C SER A 151 0.20 -11.15 -2.54
N ASP A 152 1.07 -11.95 -3.13
CA ASP A 152 0.98 -12.38 -4.53
C ASP A 152 -0.40 -13.01 -4.82
N LEU A 153 -0.91 -13.77 -3.86
CA LEU A 153 -2.21 -14.41 -3.96
C LEU A 153 -3.36 -13.40 -4.07
N ASP A 154 -3.32 -12.30 -3.29
CA ASP A 154 -4.38 -11.28 -3.30
C ASP A 154 -4.44 -10.56 -4.65
N VAL A 155 -3.29 -10.26 -5.24
CA VAL A 155 -3.20 -9.66 -6.58
C VAL A 155 -3.78 -10.62 -7.63
N LYS A 156 -3.38 -11.89 -7.61
CA LYS A 156 -3.88 -12.91 -8.53
C LYS A 156 -5.38 -13.15 -8.37
N GLN A 157 -5.86 -13.29 -7.15
CA GLN A 157 -7.30 -13.47 -6.88
C GLN A 157 -8.13 -12.29 -7.37
N THR A 158 -7.64 -11.06 -7.19
CA THR A 158 -8.32 -9.86 -7.71
C THR A 158 -8.41 -9.90 -9.22
N TYR A 159 -7.32 -10.26 -9.89
CA TYR A 159 -7.30 -10.40 -11.34
C TYR A 159 -8.27 -11.49 -11.83
N TYR A 160 -8.28 -12.65 -11.21
CA TYR A 160 -9.18 -13.74 -11.59
C TYR A 160 -10.65 -13.43 -11.34
N ARG A 161 -10.99 -12.69 -10.27
CA ARG A 161 -12.35 -12.18 -10.07
C ARG A 161 -12.79 -11.30 -11.23
N PHE A 162 -11.91 -10.43 -11.70
CA PHE A 162 -12.19 -9.59 -12.86
C PHE A 162 -12.40 -10.42 -14.13
N LEU A 163 -11.55 -11.42 -14.39
CA LEU A 163 -11.73 -12.32 -15.54
C LEU A 163 -13.05 -13.09 -15.47
N SER A 164 -13.40 -13.66 -14.31
CA SER A 164 -14.66 -14.36 -14.09
C SER A 164 -15.88 -13.45 -14.27
N TYR A 165 -15.76 -12.18 -13.87
CA TYR A 165 -16.80 -11.19 -14.16
C TYR A 165 -16.97 -10.96 -15.66
N LEU A 166 -15.88 -10.85 -16.41
CA LEU A 166 -15.96 -10.74 -17.88
C LEU A 166 -16.58 -11.99 -18.53
N GLU A 167 -16.22 -13.17 -18.06
CA GLU A 167 -16.84 -14.43 -18.52
C GLU A 167 -18.33 -14.42 -18.30
N HIS A 168 -18.78 -14.04 -17.09
CA HIS A 168 -20.20 -13.97 -16.75
C HIS A 168 -20.96 -13.01 -17.67
N LEU A 169 -20.38 -11.83 -17.96
CA LEU A 169 -20.99 -10.88 -18.90
C LEU A 169 -21.11 -11.45 -20.31
N CYS A 170 -20.21 -12.34 -20.70
CA CYS A 170 -20.18 -12.92 -22.04
C CYS A 170 -20.99 -14.20 -22.15
N SER A 171 -21.32 -14.88 -21.05
CA SER A 171 -21.95 -16.21 -21.02
C SER A 171 -23.27 -16.29 -21.78
N LYS A 172 -24.00 -15.16 -21.86
CA LYS A 172 -25.28 -15.08 -22.61
C LYS A 172 -25.09 -15.10 -24.13
N THR A 173 -23.91 -14.77 -24.64
CA THR A 173 -23.67 -14.58 -26.07
C THR A 173 -22.54 -15.43 -26.63
N THR A 174 -21.57 -15.84 -25.81
CA THR A 174 -20.39 -16.60 -26.23
C THR A 174 -19.87 -17.41 -25.04
N LYS A 175 -19.52 -18.69 -25.29
CA LYS A 175 -18.86 -19.54 -24.29
C LYS A 175 -17.36 -19.19 -24.28
N ILE A 176 -16.99 -18.12 -23.59
CA ILE A 176 -15.59 -17.77 -23.33
C ILE A 176 -15.24 -18.33 -21.95
N GLN A 177 -14.16 -19.06 -21.85
CA GLN A 177 -13.56 -19.48 -20.58
C GLN A 177 -12.12 -18.98 -20.54
N PHE A 178 -11.85 -18.09 -19.62
CA PHE A 178 -10.47 -17.67 -19.34
C PHE A 178 -9.82 -18.72 -18.44
N LYS A 179 -9.23 -19.75 -19.05
CA LYS A 179 -8.55 -20.82 -18.28
C LYS A 179 -7.25 -20.26 -17.69
N CYS A 180 -7.27 -19.92 -16.42
CA CYS A 180 -6.10 -19.58 -15.63
C CYS A 180 -6.00 -20.56 -14.44
N GLN A 181 -4.82 -21.08 -14.16
CA GLN A 181 -4.60 -21.93 -13.00
C GLN A 181 -4.02 -21.09 -11.86
N ILE A 182 -4.76 -20.99 -10.76
CA ILE A 182 -4.21 -20.38 -9.54
C ILE A 182 -3.34 -21.42 -8.85
N ASN A 183 -2.04 -21.24 -8.87
CA ASN A 183 -1.16 -22.03 -8.04
C ASN A 183 -1.18 -21.46 -6.60
N VAL A 184 -2.07 -21.99 -5.76
CA VAL A 184 -2.33 -21.50 -4.38
C VAL A 184 -1.18 -21.86 -3.42
N ARG A 185 -0.20 -22.66 -3.85
CA ARG A 185 0.79 -23.25 -2.94
C ARG A 185 1.82 -22.29 -2.36
N GLU A 186 2.03 -21.11 -2.94
CA GLU A 186 3.00 -20.16 -2.44
C GLU A 186 2.34 -18.87 -1.93
N LYS A 187 2.25 -18.72 -0.62
CA LYS A 187 1.96 -17.43 0.03
C LYS A 187 3.20 -16.55 0.00
N SER A 188 3.60 -16.08 -1.18
CA SER A 188 4.72 -15.16 -1.29
C SER A 188 4.26 -13.71 -1.14
N LYS A 189 5.12 -12.89 -0.55
CA LYS A 189 4.94 -11.43 -0.48
C LYS A 189 5.71 -10.78 -1.61
N ILE A 190 5.15 -9.72 -2.16
CA ILE A 190 5.73 -8.92 -3.25
C ILE A 190 5.78 -7.47 -2.84
N GLY A 191 6.75 -6.73 -3.33
CA GLY A 191 6.89 -5.30 -3.12
C GLY A 191 8.03 -4.92 -2.20
N SER A 192 7.80 -3.95 -1.31
CA SER A 192 8.83 -3.40 -0.44
C SER A 192 9.44 -4.46 0.48
N PRO A 193 10.75 -4.60 0.50
CA PRO A 193 11.45 -5.50 1.39
C PRO A 193 11.70 -4.90 2.79
N LEU A 194 11.14 -3.71 3.09
CA LEU A 194 11.40 -3.00 4.36
C LEU A 194 10.33 -3.24 5.42
N VAL A 195 9.52 -4.28 5.28
CA VAL A 195 8.50 -4.63 6.26
C VAL A 195 9.09 -5.60 7.29
N MET A 196 9.10 -5.23 8.56
CA MET A 196 9.52 -6.11 9.64
C MET A 196 8.60 -7.33 9.74
N SER A 197 9.17 -8.47 10.14
CA SER A 197 8.36 -9.67 10.35
C SER A 197 7.47 -9.52 11.58
N ASP A 198 6.33 -10.23 11.60
CA ASP A 198 5.37 -10.19 12.72
C ASP A 198 6.02 -10.65 14.04
N GLU A 199 6.94 -11.62 13.96
CA GLU A 199 7.69 -12.12 15.11
C GLU A 199 8.59 -11.03 15.71
N VAL A 200 9.31 -10.28 14.84
CA VAL A 200 10.18 -9.18 15.27
C VAL A 200 9.36 -8.05 15.87
N MET A 201 8.24 -7.68 15.23
CA MET A 201 7.34 -6.66 15.77
C MET A 201 6.78 -7.06 17.14
N SER A 202 6.34 -8.30 17.28
CA SER A 202 5.82 -8.83 18.55
C SER A 202 6.89 -8.85 19.64
N ALA A 203 8.11 -9.29 19.30
CA ALA A 203 9.24 -9.31 20.23
C ALA A 203 9.63 -7.89 20.67
N PHE A 204 9.63 -6.93 19.76
CA PHE A 204 9.92 -5.52 20.03
C PHE A 204 8.95 -4.93 21.08
N PHE A 205 7.63 -5.03 20.84
CA PHE A 205 6.64 -4.51 21.78
C PHE A 205 6.68 -5.23 23.13
N LYS A 206 6.86 -6.57 23.11
CA LYS A 206 6.99 -7.35 24.34
C LYS A 206 8.23 -6.93 25.16
N THR A 207 9.34 -6.64 24.51
CA THR A 207 10.55 -6.15 25.18
C THR A 207 10.31 -4.79 25.81
N LEU A 208 9.65 -3.87 25.10
CA LEU A 208 9.26 -2.58 25.69
C LEU A 208 8.35 -2.74 26.91
N GLU A 209 7.35 -3.60 26.84
CA GLU A 209 6.43 -3.87 27.97
C GLU A 209 7.16 -4.45 29.19
N ILE A 210 8.08 -5.39 28.99
CA ILE A 210 8.89 -5.98 30.05
C ILE A 210 9.76 -4.90 30.72
N ASN A 211 10.46 -4.07 29.92
CA ASN A 211 11.32 -3.02 30.44
C ASN A 211 10.54 -1.93 31.19
N ILE A 212 9.39 -1.51 30.66
CA ILE A 212 8.49 -0.56 31.35
C ILE A 212 8.01 -1.14 32.69
N SER A 213 7.66 -2.42 32.70
CA SER A 213 7.18 -3.09 33.92
C SER A 213 8.28 -3.28 34.97
N ALA A 214 9.51 -3.57 34.54
CA ALA A 214 10.66 -3.69 35.43
C ALA A 214 11.00 -2.35 36.16
N MET A 215 10.66 -1.23 35.52
CA MET A 215 10.82 0.11 36.10
C MET A 215 9.54 0.62 36.77
N SER A 216 8.61 -0.26 37.13
CA SER A 216 7.37 0.13 37.81
C SER A 216 7.70 0.74 39.20
N GLY A 217 7.06 1.86 39.53
CA GLY A 217 7.35 2.62 40.75
C GLY A 217 8.49 3.64 40.65
N SER A 218 9.21 3.69 39.53
CA SER A 218 10.23 4.70 39.27
C SER A 218 9.66 5.83 38.41
N SER A 219 9.90 7.08 38.79
CA SER A 219 9.66 8.27 37.92
C SER A 219 10.91 8.68 37.15
N SER A 220 11.71 7.68 36.71
CA SER A 220 12.97 7.94 36.00
C SER A 220 12.74 8.42 34.57
N PRO A 221 13.66 9.25 34.00
CA PRO A 221 13.67 9.63 32.60
C PRO A 221 13.61 8.43 31.66
N GLN A 222 14.33 7.36 31.96
CA GLN A 222 14.38 6.14 31.16
C GLN A 222 12.99 5.49 31.04
N ARG A 223 12.26 5.41 32.16
CA ARG A 223 10.89 4.87 32.13
C ARG A 223 9.97 5.73 31.26
N HIS A 224 10.07 7.06 31.38
CA HIS A 224 9.29 7.99 30.57
C HIS A 224 9.57 7.76 29.08
N ASN A 225 10.84 7.67 28.69
CA ASN A 225 11.25 7.47 27.32
C ASN A 225 10.73 6.13 26.77
N LEU A 226 10.81 5.04 27.52
CA LEU A 226 10.28 3.73 27.11
C LEU A 226 8.75 3.76 26.93
N VAL A 227 8.01 4.41 27.83
CA VAL A 227 6.56 4.59 27.69
C VAL A 227 6.24 5.44 26.46
N THR A 228 7.00 6.49 26.23
CA THR A 228 6.86 7.36 25.05
C THR A 228 7.10 6.56 23.77
N TYR A 229 8.16 5.77 23.68
CA TYR A 229 8.42 4.89 22.53
C TYR A 229 7.28 3.91 22.27
N TYR A 230 6.80 3.23 23.31
CA TYR A 230 5.70 2.28 23.17
C TYR A 230 4.48 2.91 22.52
N VAL A 231 4.10 4.10 22.98
CA VAL A 231 2.92 4.81 22.46
C VAL A 231 3.18 5.39 21.08
N LEU A 232 4.34 6.01 20.86
CA LEU A 232 4.77 6.53 19.57
C LEU A 232 4.70 5.47 18.48
N PHE A 233 5.36 4.32 18.69
CA PHE A 233 5.38 3.25 17.68
C PHE A 233 3.98 2.65 17.47
N THR A 234 3.18 2.51 18.53
CA THR A 234 1.79 2.05 18.36
C THR A 234 0.98 2.99 17.49
N LEU A 235 1.07 4.29 17.71
CA LEU A 235 0.35 5.30 16.94
C LEU A 235 0.92 5.42 15.51
N ALA A 236 2.22 5.34 15.35
CA ALA A 236 2.88 5.37 14.05
C ALA A 236 2.44 4.23 13.15
N ILE A 237 2.47 3.01 13.67
CA ILE A 237 2.02 1.81 12.92
C ILE A 237 0.53 1.90 12.61
N SER A 238 -0.27 2.41 13.57
CA SER A 238 -1.72 2.55 13.40
C SER A 238 -2.13 3.63 12.40
N SER A 239 -1.29 4.64 12.20
CA SER A 239 -1.58 5.80 11.34
C SER A 239 -0.82 5.80 10.01
N GLY A 240 0.27 5.05 9.92
CA GLY A 240 1.21 5.13 8.81
C GLY A 240 1.90 6.51 8.71
N TYR A 241 1.96 7.26 9.81
CA TYR A 241 2.55 8.59 9.83
C TYR A 241 4.08 8.51 9.85
N ARG A 242 4.72 9.22 8.93
CA ARG A 242 6.19 9.24 8.83
C ARG A 242 6.80 10.06 9.95
N PRO A 243 7.97 9.66 10.47
CA PRO A 243 8.70 10.45 11.45
C PRO A 243 9.11 11.82 10.85
N VAL A 244 8.68 12.88 11.53
CA VAL A 244 9.02 14.28 11.24
C VAL A 244 9.26 15.00 12.56
N THR A 245 9.74 16.22 12.54
CA THR A 245 9.86 17.06 13.76
C THR A 245 8.47 17.25 14.38
N GLY A 246 8.35 17.06 15.70
CA GLY A 246 7.06 17.09 16.40
C GLY A 246 6.10 15.98 15.93
N TRP A 247 6.63 14.81 15.67
CA TRP A 247 5.91 13.64 15.16
C TRP A 247 4.69 13.30 16.01
N LEU A 248 3.59 13.00 15.33
CA LEU A 248 2.28 12.74 15.94
C LEU A 248 1.63 13.95 16.65
N GLY A 249 2.19 15.14 16.47
CA GLY A 249 1.55 16.41 16.73
C GLY A 249 1.22 16.72 18.20
N LYS A 250 0.20 17.55 18.37
CA LYS A 250 -0.34 17.96 19.67
C LYS A 250 -1.59 17.16 20.01
N ILE A 251 -2.01 17.16 21.26
CA ILE A 251 -3.27 16.51 21.65
C ILE A 251 -4.50 17.13 20.94
N THR A 252 -4.41 18.38 20.54
CA THR A 252 -5.44 19.08 19.77
C THR A 252 -5.66 18.53 18.37
N ASP A 253 -4.68 17.79 17.82
CA ASP A 253 -4.78 17.14 16.50
C ASP A 253 -5.57 15.83 16.55
N TYR A 254 -5.91 15.37 17.78
CA TYR A 254 -6.65 14.14 18.03
C TYR A 254 -8.11 14.42 18.37
N ASN A 255 -9.02 13.80 17.63
CA ASN A 255 -10.42 13.74 18.03
C ASN A 255 -10.69 12.39 18.72
N LEU A 256 -10.70 12.42 20.06
CA LEU A 256 -10.87 11.21 20.89
C LEU A 256 -12.28 10.62 20.84
N LEU A 257 -13.28 11.35 20.33
CA LEU A 257 -14.65 10.87 20.15
C LEU A 257 -14.78 10.10 18.82
N ASN A 258 -14.26 10.66 17.75
CA ASN A 258 -14.35 10.09 16.41
C ASN A 258 -13.18 9.18 16.05
N LEU A 259 -12.26 8.91 16.99
CA LEU A 259 -11.08 8.08 16.79
C LEU A 259 -10.18 8.58 15.64
N SER A 260 -10.07 9.89 15.46
CA SER A 260 -9.33 10.44 14.33
C SER A 260 -8.14 11.29 14.75
N LEU A 261 -7.13 11.29 13.89
CA LEU A 261 -5.91 12.07 14.02
C LEU A 261 -5.71 12.86 12.72
N TRP A 262 -5.51 14.16 12.86
CA TRP A 262 -5.07 15.03 11.77
C TRP A 262 -3.55 14.96 11.66
N ILE A 263 -3.06 14.60 10.47
CA ILE A 263 -1.62 14.55 10.19
C ILE A 263 -1.25 15.36 8.96
N SER A 264 -0.04 15.94 8.99
CA SER A 264 0.59 16.57 7.85
C SER A 264 1.93 15.88 7.57
N ASP A 265 2.01 15.16 6.46
CA ASP A 265 3.21 14.38 6.08
C ASP A 265 4.35 15.25 5.52
N LYS A 266 4.10 16.55 5.34
CA LYS A 266 5.07 17.47 4.75
C LYS A 266 5.23 18.70 5.63
N GLU A 267 6.46 19.06 5.93
CA GLU A 267 6.84 20.31 6.60
C GLU A 267 6.58 21.57 5.72
N ILE A 268 5.68 21.48 4.75
CA ILE A 268 5.33 22.62 3.91
C ILE A 268 4.41 23.51 4.70
N LEU A 269 4.88 24.73 4.93
CA LEU A 269 4.25 25.86 5.62
C LEU A 269 2.85 26.28 5.09
N GLN A 270 2.29 25.56 4.12
CA GLN A 270 0.95 25.81 3.59
C GLN A 270 -0.01 24.73 4.06
N SER A 271 -0.93 25.12 4.87
CA SER A 271 -1.91 24.37 5.67
C SER A 271 -2.88 23.45 4.93
N GLU A 272 -2.73 23.20 3.64
CA GLU A 272 -3.76 22.50 2.84
C GLU A 272 -3.46 21.03 2.54
N THR A 273 -2.35 20.48 3.00
CA THR A 273 -1.93 19.10 2.64
C THR A 273 -2.07 18.06 3.75
N GLY A 274 -2.80 18.37 4.81
CA GLY A 274 -3.08 17.44 5.88
C GLY A 274 -4.17 16.43 5.51
N ARG A 275 -4.16 15.28 6.17
CA ARG A 275 -5.19 14.25 6.04
C ARG A 275 -5.70 13.79 7.40
N LEU A 276 -6.97 13.43 7.45
CA LEU A 276 -7.60 12.84 8.62
C LEU A 276 -7.46 11.32 8.55
N ILE A 277 -6.93 10.72 9.60
CA ILE A 277 -6.79 9.27 9.73
C ILE A 277 -7.71 8.77 10.85
N ILE A 278 -8.41 7.68 10.59
CA ILE A 278 -9.17 6.97 11.60
C ILE A 278 -8.25 5.99 12.33
N LEU A 279 -8.07 6.17 13.62
CA LEU A 279 -7.26 5.30 14.45
C LEU A 279 -8.03 4.05 14.90
N PRO A 280 -7.39 2.88 14.95
CA PRO A 280 -8.02 1.69 15.53
C PRO A 280 -8.25 1.87 17.04
N LYS A 281 -9.27 1.19 17.58
CA LYS A 281 -9.66 1.28 19.00
C LYS A 281 -8.51 1.00 19.97
N ILE A 282 -7.57 0.14 19.59
CA ILE A 282 -6.39 -0.18 20.41
C ILE A 282 -5.48 1.04 20.56
N ALA A 283 -5.22 1.77 19.47
CA ALA A 283 -4.39 2.97 19.49
C ALA A 283 -4.99 4.05 20.40
N LEU A 284 -6.33 4.26 20.32
CA LEU A 284 -7.02 5.18 21.21
C LEU A 284 -6.90 4.77 22.68
N ARG A 285 -7.05 3.48 22.99
CA ARG A 285 -6.92 2.97 24.37
C ARG A 285 -5.52 3.26 24.92
N ILE A 286 -4.50 3.04 24.13
CA ILE A 286 -3.11 3.29 24.49
C ILE A 286 -2.88 4.80 24.67
N LEU A 287 -3.38 5.63 23.75
CA LEU A 287 -3.29 7.08 23.87
C LEU A 287 -3.98 7.60 25.16
N LYS A 288 -5.17 7.12 25.49
CA LYS A 288 -5.86 7.50 26.74
C LYS A 288 -5.05 7.12 27.98
N ARG A 289 -4.42 5.94 27.99
CA ARG A 289 -3.52 5.51 29.09
C ARG A 289 -2.28 6.40 29.15
N TYR A 290 -1.73 6.80 28.03
CA TYR A 290 -0.61 7.72 27.99
C TYR A 290 -0.97 9.08 28.57
N LEU A 291 -2.12 9.64 28.24
CA LEU A 291 -2.60 10.90 28.83
C LEU A 291 -2.79 10.79 30.36
N GLN A 292 -3.27 9.64 30.86
CA GLN A 292 -3.35 9.38 32.29
C GLN A 292 -1.96 9.31 32.95
N TYR A 293 -1.02 8.65 32.25
CA TYR A 293 0.38 8.57 32.64
C TYR A 293 1.01 9.98 32.75
N LEU A 294 0.83 10.83 31.72
CA LEU A 294 1.35 12.21 31.74
C LEU A 294 0.74 13.02 32.89
N LYS A 295 -0.55 12.87 33.18
CA LYS A 295 -1.22 13.54 34.32
C LYS A 295 -0.61 13.13 35.64
N ALA A 296 -0.39 11.85 35.87
CA ALA A 296 0.26 11.35 37.08
C ALA A 296 1.71 11.85 37.15
N GLY A 297 2.46 11.77 36.05
CA GLY A 297 3.83 12.26 35.95
C GLY A 297 3.99 13.75 36.25
N ALA A 298 3.01 14.58 35.83
CA ALA A 298 2.99 16.01 36.17
C ALA A 298 2.89 16.25 37.69
N VAL A 299 2.05 15.48 38.37
CA VAL A 299 1.90 15.56 39.83
C VAL A 299 3.15 15.11 40.56
N ASP A 300 3.73 13.97 40.13
CA ASP A 300 4.95 13.43 40.73
C ASP A 300 6.15 14.38 40.50
N ALA A 301 6.32 14.87 39.28
CA ALA A 301 7.39 15.80 38.91
C ALA A 301 7.28 17.16 39.63
N SER A 302 6.08 17.63 39.95
CA SER A 302 5.90 18.91 40.62
C SER A 302 6.64 19.03 41.99
N ARG A 303 6.99 17.88 42.56
CA ARG A 303 7.72 17.81 43.84
C ARG A 303 9.24 17.79 43.69
N VAL A 304 9.73 17.51 42.46
CA VAL A 304 11.14 17.25 42.22
C VAL A 304 11.72 18.20 41.16
N ASN A 305 11.00 18.42 40.08
CA ASN A 305 11.44 19.23 38.94
C ASN A 305 10.26 19.94 38.29
N LEU A 306 10.15 21.26 38.51
CA LEU A 306 9.04 22.08 38.01
C LEU A 306 9.03 22.18 36.46
N ASP A 307 10.18 22.16 35.81
CA ASP A 307 10.25 22.25 34.34
C ASP A 307 9.68 20.99 33.69
N ILE A 308 10.01 19.82 34.24
CA ILE A 308 9.45 18.54 33.80
C ILE A 308 7.93 18.53 34.05
N SER A 309 7.48 18.97 35.21
CA SER A 309 6.06 19.08 35.51
C SER A 309 5.32 20.01 34.55
N ALA A 310 5.88 21.18 34.28
CA ALA A 310 5.34 22.14 33.30
C ALA A 310 5.27 21.51 31.89
N ARG A 311 6.30 20.79 31.48
CA ARG A 311 6.32 20.12 30.15
C ARG A 311 5.23 19.04 30.02
N TYR A 312 4.97 18.27 31.07
CA TYR A 312 3.85 17.34 31.11
C TYR A 312 2.51 18.06 30.96
N GLN A 313 2.30 19.18 31.67
CA GLN A 313 1.08 19.97 31.57
C GLN A 313 0.90 20.55 30.15
N GLN A 314 1.95 21.13 29.56
CA GLN A 314 1.90 21.69 28.21
C GLN A 314 1.56 20.63 27.14
N ALA A 315 2.02 19.38 27.30
CA ALA A 315 1.66 18.27 26.43
C ALA A 315 0.16 17.91 26.55
N ILE A 316 -0.37 17.92 27.77
CA ILE A 316 -1.78 17.58 28.06
C ILE A 316 -2.73 18.68 27.57
N THR A 317 -2.35 19.96 27.74
CA THR A 317 -3.15 21.13 27.31
C THR A 317 -3.07 21.38 25.81
N GLY A 318 -2.07 20.81 25.11
CA GLY A 318 -1.83 21.03 23.68
C GLY A 318 -1.04 22.30 23.38
N GLU A 319 -0.42 22.92 24.38
CA GLU A 319 0.49 24.05 24.15
C GLU A 319 1.75 23.61 23.43
N GLN A 320 2.28 22.43 23.79
CA GLN A 320 3.45 21.80 23.17
C GLN A 320 3.07 20.45 22.52
N HIS A 321 4.01 19.88 21.73
CA HIS A 321 3.85 18.55 21.15
C HIS A 321 3.60 17.50 22.24
N LEU A 322 2.76 16.51 21.90
CA LEU A 322 2.33 15.49 22.86
C LEU A 322 3.48 14.61 23.36
N PHE A 323 4.44 14.31 22.47
CA PHE A 323 5.56 13.42 22.74
C PHE A 323 6.86 14.20 22.92
N PHE A 324 7.65 13.78 23.89
CA PHE A 324 8.96 14.33 24.21
C PHE A 324 9.79 13.29 24.95
N PHE A 325 11.11 13.48 24.95
CA PHE A 325 12.03 12.67 25.73
C PHE A 325 12.58 13.50 26.90
N ILE A 326 12.98 12.79 27.96
CA ILE A 326 13.63 13.38 29.13
C ILE A 326 15.01 12.77 29.23
N THR A 327 16.03 13.61 29.31
CA THR A 327 17.39 13.23 29.66
C THR A 327 17.74 13.77 31.05
N ASP A 328 18.92 13.43 31.54
CA ASP A 328 19.36 13.95 32.85
C ASP A 328 19.51 15.49 32.83
N ASP A 329 19.84 16.06 31.67
CA ASP A 329 20.15 17.48 31.52
C ASP A 329 19.07 18.29 30.79
N ALA A 330 18.15 17.66 30.06
CA ALA A 330 17.24 18.38 29.19
C ALA A 330 15.91 17.64 28.91
N ILE A 331 14.95 18.41 28.39
CA ILE A 331 13.72 17.89 27.78
C ILE A 331 13.87 18.09 26.27
N GLU A 332 13.72 17.01 25.52
CA GLU A 332 13.95 16.99 24.08
C GLU A 332 12.68 16.72 23.28
N GLU A 333 12.52 17.44 22.18
CA GLU A 333 11.45 17.18 21.21
C GLU A 333 11.70 15.87 20.46
N VAL A 334 10.60 15.19 20.08
CA VAL A 334 10.70 14.01 19.25
C VAL A 334 11.00 14.41 17.81
N THR A 335 12.19 14.07 17.38
CA THR A 335 12.69 14.21 16.00
C THR A 335 13.27 12.88 15.52
N PRO A 336 13.47 12.65 14.21
CA PRO A 336 14.16 11.46 13.73
C PRO A 336 15.57 11.26 14.32
N SER A 337 16.27 12.36 14.59
CA SER A 337 17.61 12.33 15.20
C SER A 337 17.58 12.00 16.69
N THR A 338 16.71 12.63 17.48
CA THR A 338 16.57 12.33 18.92
C THR A 338 16.06 10.92 19.15
N MET A 339 15.15 10.43 18.30
CA MET A 339 14.73 9.04 18.34
C MET A 339 15.89 8.06 18.14
N ALA A 340 16.76 8.30 17.16
CA ALA A 340 17.92 7.44 16.93
C ALA A 340 18.90 7.48 18.11
N ALA A 341 19.18 8.67 18.66
CA ALA A 341 20.12 8.85 19.78
C ALA A 341 19.68 8.14 21.07
N HIS A 342 18.37 8.04 21.30
CA HIS A 342 17.83 7.37 22.51
C HIS A 342 17.62 5.87 22.35
N PHE A 343 17.85 5.31 21.14
CA PHE A 343 17.61 3.90 20.84
C PHE A 343 18.88 3.05 20.92
N ASP A 344 20.05 3.68 20.89
CA ASP A 344 21.36 3.04 21.07
C ASP A 344 21.67 2.84 22.57
#